data_5ae183413aff2cf648c8d732e185f898
#
_entry.id   5ae183413aff2cf648c8d732e185f898
#
_cell.length_a   1.000
_cell.length_b   1.000
_cell.length_c   1.000
_cell.angle_alpha   90.00
_cell.angle_beta   90.00
_cell.angle_gamma   90.00
#
_symmetry.space_group_name_H-M   'P 1'
#
loop_
_entity.id
_entity.type
_entity.pdbx_description
1 polymer ?
#
loop_
_entity_poly.entity_id
_entity_poly.type
_entity_poly.pdbx_seq_one_letter_code
_entity_poly.pdbx_strand_id
1 'polypeptide(L)'
;SRNLRGKITFTTMYLDALLERNMDTFIRSVEYALIVAIVGSLIGILLSYYIERRKIKFGGVLDFIITLPYMLPGSCFGIGYILAFNHEPLKLTGTAVIVVLNMIYKQMSITTKASASSLLQISTELDAAARDLGANKFLVMKDVILPNVKQAFATGFINNFTSAMVTAGAVIFLVTPGQKIAVFTLFDCINTGRYGEASMIATFIIVITISVNVLFSIIVAWKGKKKRVFRTEKHK
;
A
#
# COMPACT_ATOMS: atom_id res chain seq x y z
N SER A 1 -30.21 -14.05 -6.42
CA SER A 1 -30.33 -14.48 -7.83
C SER A 1 -31.80 -14.38 -8.27
N ARG A 2 -32.01 -14.23 -9.58
CA ARG A 2 -33.34 -14.22 -10.20
C ARG A 2 -33.58 -15.63 -10.74
N ASN A 3 -34.56 -16.34 -10.20
CA ASN A 3 -34.91 -17.64 -10.76
C ASN A 3 -35.78 -17.48 -12.03
N LEU A 4 -35.99 -18.57 -12.78
CA LEU A 4 -36.71 -18.59 -14.06
C LEU A 4 -38.13 -17.98 -14.01
N ARG A 5 -38.70 -17.78 -12.82
CA ARG A 5 -40.01 -17.13 -12.61
C ARG A 5 -39.88 -15.65 -12.20
N GLY A 6 -38.69 -15.03 -12.30
CA GLY A 6 -38.46 -13.62 -11.98
C GLY A 6 -38.47 -13.25 -10.50
N LYS A 7 -38.65 -14.21 -9.58
CA LYS A 7 -38.58 -13.97 -8.14
C LYS A 7 -37.13 -13.78 -7.68
N ILE A 8 -36.88 -12.73 -6.91
CA ILE A 8 -35.58 -12.48 -6.26
C ILE A 8 -35.49 -13.43 -5.09
N THR A 9 -34.47 -14.29 -5.08
CA THR A 9 -34.18 -15.21 -3.96
C THR A 9 -32.78 -14.93 -3.43
N PHE A 10 -32.62 -14.95 -2.13
CA PHE A 10 -31.29 -14.97 -1.51
C PHE A 10 -30.67 -16.37 -1.77
N THR A 11 -29.41 -16.37 -2.21
CA THR A 11 -28.65 -17.59 -2.48
C THR A 11 -27.23 -17.44 -1.99
N THR A 12 -26.67 -18.47 -1.42
CA THR A 12 -25.25 -18.56 -1.01
C THR A 12 -24.36 -19.09 -2.13
N MET A 13 -24.93 -19.53 -3.25
CA MET A 13 -24.19 -20.18 -4.36
C MET A 13 -22.95 -19.41 -4.81
N TYR A 14 -23.02 -18.07 -4.90
CA TYR A 14 -21.88 -17.24 -5.28
C TYR A 14 -20.85 -17.11 -4.16
N LEU A 15 -21.29 -17.18 -2.89
CA LEU A 15 -20.41 -17.21 -1.74
C LEU A 15 -19.64 -18.53 -1.69
N ASP A 16 -20.34 -19.66 -1.89
CA ASP A 16 -19.74 -20.98 -1.91
C ASP A 16 -18.72 -21.10 -3.04
N ALA A 17 -19.08 -20.63 -4.25
CA ALA A 17 -18.16 -20.60 -5.40
C ALA A 17 -16.91 -19.72 -5.13
N LEU A 18 -17.06 -18.61 -4.39
CA LEU A 18 -15.94 -17.75 -4.00
C LEU A 18 -15.01 -18.47 -3.01
N LEU A 19 -15.58 -19.07 -1.97
CA LEU A 19 -14.81 -19.75 -0.92
C LEU A 19 -14.07 -20.99 -1.45
N GLU A 20 -14.68 -21.75 -2.37
CA GLU A 20 -14.07 -22.95 -2.91
C GLU A 20 -13.00 -22.69 -4.00
N ARG A 21 -13.22 -21.66 -4.83
CA ARG A 21 -12.41 -21.48 -6.06
C ARG A 21 -11.46 -20.29 -6.02
N ASN A 22 -11.76 -19.27 -5.23
CA ASN A 22 -11.08 -17.97 -5.31
C ASN A 22 -10.41 -17.53 -4.01
N MET A 23 -10.47 -18.32 -2.93
CA MET A 23 -9.90 -17.92 -1.63
C MET A 23 -8.40 -17.66 -1.73
N ASP A 24 -7.65 -18.44 -2.49
CA ASP A 24 -6.20 -18.27 -2.69
C ASP A 24 -5.86 -16.90 -3.31
N THR A 25 -6.72 -16.40 -4.22
CA THR A 25 -6.51 -15.09 -4.83
C THR A 25 -6.74 -13.95 -3.83
N PHE A 26 -7.66 -14.13 -2.89
CA PHE A 26 -7.89 -13.16 -1.81
C PHE A 26 -6.75 -13.15 -0.81
N ILE A 27 -6.32 -14.32 -0.34
CA ILE A 27 -5.18 -14.42 0.60
C ILE A 27 -3.96 -13.75 -0.01
N ARG A 28 -3.63 -14.07 -1.26
CA ARG A 28 -2.51 -13.47 -1.98
C ARG A 28 -2.66 -11.95 -2.15
N SER A 29 -3.88 -11.47 -2.45
CA SER A 29 -4.14 -10.03 -2.56
C SER A 29 -3.89 -9.30 -1.24
N VAL A 30 -4.34 -9.86 -0.12
CA VAL A 30 -4.11 -9.29 1.22
C VAL A 30 -2.64 -9.34 1.58
N GLU A 31 -1.94 -10.44 1.31
CA GLU A 31 -0.49 -10.56 1.56
C GLU A 31 0.28 -9.50 0.78
N TYR A 32 0.04 -9.38 -0.53
CA TYR A 32 0.71 -8.37 -1.35
C TYR A 32 0.37 -6.95 -0.89
N ALA A 33 -0.90 -6.68 -0.59
CA ALA A 33 -1.33 -5.37 -0.11
C ALA A 33 -0.70 -5.01 1.24
N LEU A 34 -0.54 -5.97 2.16
CA LEU A 34 0.15 -5.75 3.44
C LEU A 34 1.64 -5.46 3.24
N ILE A 35 2.31 -6.22 2.38
CA ILE A 35 3.73 -5.98 2.05
C ILE A 35 3.89 -4.58 1.45
N VAL A 36 3.06 -4.24 0.45
CA VAL A 36 3.06 -2.92 -0.21
C VAL A 36 2.78 -1.80 0.79
N ALA A 37 1.81 -2.00 1.68
CA ALA A 37 1.45 -1.01 2.69
C ALA A 37 2.59 -0.75 3.68
N ILE A 38 3.22 -1.79 4.20
CA ILE A 38 4.31 -1.66 5.18
C ILE A 38 5.57 -1.12 4.49
N VAL A 39 6.06 -1.83 3.47
CA VAL A 39 7.34 -1.53 2.82
C VAL A 39 7.26 -0.20 2.07
N GLY A 40 6.19 0.04 1.30
CA GLY A 40 5.98 1.28 0.57
C GLY A 40 5.90 2.50 1.50
N SER A 41 5.24 2.36 2.65
CA SER A 41 5.16 3.45 3.64
C SER A 41 6.50 3.74 4.30
N LEU A 42 7.27 2.71 4.65
CA LEU A 42 8.61 2.90 5.22
C LEU A 42 9.57 3.54 4.21
N ILE A 43 9.57 3.06 2.97
CA ILE A 43 10.39 3.65 1.89
C ILE A 43 9.98 5.10 1.65
N GLY A 44 8.68 5.41 1.57
CA GLY A 44 8.20 6.77 1.37
C GLY A 44 8.65 7.73 2.48
N ILE A 45 8.61 7.31 3.75
CA ILE A 45 9.14 8.09 4.88
C ILE A 45 10.66 8.30 4.75
N LEU A 46 11.38 7.24 4.41
CA LEU A 46 12.83 7.30 4.27
C LEU A 46 13.24 8.27 3.15
N LEU A 47 12.59 8.19 2.00
CA LEU A 47 12.82 9.08 0.86
C LEU A 47 12.52 10.53 1.24
N SER A 48 11.38 10.77 1.86
CA SER A 48 11.01 12.11 2.35
C SER A 48 12.04 12.67 3.34
N TYR A 49 12.55 11.84 4.26
CA TYR A 49 13.59 12.25 5.18
C TYR A 49 14.88 12.70 4.46
N TYR A 50 15.33 11.94 3.45
CA TYR A 50 16.51 12.30 2.69
C TYR A 50 16.31 13.57 1.85
N ILE A 51 15.13 13.74 1.25
CA ILE A 51 14.81 14.91 0.43
C ILE A 51 14.67 16.17 1.31
N GLU A 52 13.80 16.13 2.33
CA GLU A 52 13.41 17.32 3.10
C GLU A 52 14.38 17.65 4.24
N ARG A 53 14.86 16.63 4.97
CA ARG A 53 15.72 16.85 6.15
C ARG A 53 17.19 16.88 5.80
N ARG A 54 17.63 15.98 4.93
CA ARG A 54 19.03 15.88 4.52
C ARG A 54 19.35 16.80 3.35
N LYS A 55 18.36 17.28 2.63
CA LYS A 55 18.50 18.18 1.46
C LYS A 55 19.60 17.70 0.51
N ILE A 56 19.51 16.44 0.09
CA ILE A 56 20.49 15.84 -0.80
C ILE A 56 20.57 16.61 -2.12
N LYS A 57 21.77 16.69 -2.71
CA LYS A 57 22.07 17.54 -3.88
C LYS A 57 21.10 17.36 -5.06
N PHE A 58 20.55 16.15 -5.26
CA PHE A 58 19.59 15.83 -6.32
C PHE A 58 18.18 15.54 -5.79
N GLY A 59 17.80 16.09 -4.63
CA GLY A 59 16.52 15.83 -3.99
C GLY A 59 15.31 16.13 -4.88
N GLY A 60 15.35 17.22 -5.65
CA GLY A 60 14.27 17.57 -6.59
C GLY A 60 14.13 16.57 -7.75
N VAL A 61 15.24 16.06 -8.29
CA VAL A 61 15.21 15.03 -9.34
C VAL A 61 14.66 13.72 -8.77
N LEU A 62 15.07 13.36 -7.56
CA LEU A 62 14.55 12.17 -6.89
C LEU A 62 13.05 12.29 -6.62
N ASP A 63 12.59 13.45 -6.16
CA ASP A 63 11.17 13.72 -5.94
C ASP A 63 10.34 13.62 -7.23
N PHE A 64 10.88 14.13 -8.33
CA PHE A 64 10.27 13.98 -9.65
C PHE A 64 10.16 12.49 -10.06
N ILE A 65 11.26 11.72 -9.95
CA ILE A 65 11.28 10.30 -10.28
C ILE A 65 10.28 9.50 -9.44
N ILE A 66 10.14 9.82 -8.15
CA ILE A 66 9.17 9.17 -7.25
C ILE A 66 7.72 9.51 -7.63
N THR A 67 7.50 10.72 -8.13
CA THR A 67 6.15 11.20 -8.48
C THR A 67 5.68 10.68 -9.85
N LEU A 68 6.62 10.43 -10.76
CA LEU A 68 6.36 10.04 -12.15
C LEU A 68 5.42 8.82 -12.30
N PRO A 69 5.60 7.70 -11.56
CA PRO A 69 4.73 6.53 -11.66
C PRO A 69 3.27 6.81 -11.27
N TYR A 70 3.05 7.74 -10.37
CA TYR A 70 1.71 8.15 -9.98
C TYR A 70 0.97 8.89 -11.09
N MET A 71 1.69 9.65 -11.91
CA MET A 71 1.14 10.43 -13.03
C MET A 71 0.87 9.59 -14.28
N LEU A 72 1.60 8.47 -14.44
CA LEU A 72 1.49 7.64 -15.64
C LEU A 72 0.31 6.66 -15.56
N PRO A 73 -0.38 6.37 -16.69
CA PRO A 73 -1.36 5.31 -16.76
C PRO A 73 -0.76 3.96 -16.32
N GLY A 74 -1.52 3.20 -15.52
CA GLY A 74 -1.04 1.93 -14.98
C GLY A 74 -0.63 0.92 -16.07
N SER A 75 -1.35 0.89 -17.19
CA SER A 75 -1.05 0.02 -18.33
C SER A 75 0.34 0.30 -18.92
N CYS A 76 0.67 1.56 -19.17
CA CYS A 76 1.99 1.95 -19.67
C CYS A 76 3.10 1.55 -18.70
N PHE A 77 2.82 1.72 -17.41
CA PHE A 77 3.77 1.36 -16.35
C PHE A 77 4.00 -0.16 -16.27
N GLY A 78 2.92 -0.96 -16.37
CA GLY A 78 3.00 -2.42 -16.38
C GLY A 78 3.77 -2.96 -17.60
N ILE A 79 3.53 -2.41 -18.79
CA ILE A 79 4.27 -2.77 -20.01
C ILE A 79 5.75 -2.40 -19.88
N GLY A 80 6.05 -1.20 -19.35
CA GLY A 80 7.44 -0.76 -19.11
C GLY A 80 8.19 -1.72 -18.18
N TYR A 81 7.55 -2.25 -17.15
CA TYR A 81 8.15 -3.26 -16.27
C TYR A 81 8.44 -4.58 -16.98
N ILE A 82 7.55 -5.05 -17.86
CA ILE A 82 7.82 -6.24 -18.68
C ILE A 82 9.07 -5.99 -19.56
N LEU A 83 9.10 -4.88 -20.26
CA LEU A 83 10.23 -4.56 -21.15
C LEU A 83 11.55 -4.44 -20.38
N ALA A 84 11.53 -3.88 -19.18
CA ALA A 84 12.72 -3.69 -18.36
C ALA A 84 13.22 -4.98 -17.69
N PHE A 85 12.29 -5.86 -17.25
CA PHE A 85 12.60 -7.00 -16.39
C PHE A 85 12.35 -8.37 -17.04
N ASN A 86 12.27 -8.43 -18.37
CA ASN A 86 12.10 -9.69 -19.10
C ASN A 86 13.43 -10.28 -19.63
N HIS A 87 14.55 -9.65 -19.31
CA HIS A 87 15.89 -10.03 -19.81
C HIS A 87 16.82 -10.41 -18.66
N GLU A 88 17.78 -11.31 -18.94
CA GLU A 88 18.86 -11.62 -18.02
C GLU A 88 19.76 -10.36 -17.83
N PRO A 89 20.35 -10.14 -16.63
CA PRO A 89 20.34 -11.02 -15.45
C PRO A 89 19.16 -10.84 -14.49
N LEU A 90 18.29 -9.87 -14.70
CA LEU A 90 17.19 -9.51 -13.76
C LEU A 90 15.81 -9.94 -14.31
N LYS A 91 15.68 -11.20 -14.71
CA LYS A 91 14.41 -11.73 -15.19
C LYS A 91 13.42 -11.90 -14.03
N LEU A 92 12.61 -10.88 -13.76
CA LEU A 92 11.59 -10.87 -12.71
C LEU A 92 10.17 -11.11 -13.25
N THR A 93 9.99 -11.09 -14.56
CA THR A 93 8.68 -11.30 -15.21
C THR A 93 8.07 -12.63 -14.79
N GLY A 94 6.78 -12.62 -14.40
CA GLY A 94 6.07 -13.80 -13.94
C GLY A 94 6.28 -14.15 -12.47
N THR A 95 6.99 -13.32 -11.70
CA THR A 95 7.18 -13.53 -10.25
C THR A 95 6.28 -12.62 -9.41
N ALA A 96 6.01 -13.02 -8.15
CA ALA A 96 5.34 -12.15 -7.17
C ALA A 96 6.12 -10.86 -6.91
N VAL A 97 7.44 -10.93 -7.00
CA VAL A 97 8.33 -9.80 -6.69
C VAL A 97 8.08 -8.62 -7.62
N ILE A 98 7.96 -8.84 -8.93
CA ILE A 98 7.71 -7.74 -9.89
C ILE A 98 6.36 -7.07 -9.64
N VAL A 99 5.33 -7.86 -9.26
CA VAL A 99 3.99 -7.34 -8.94
C VAL A 99 4.05 -6.43 -7.72
N VAL A 100 4.68 -6.89 -6.64
CA VAL A 100 4.83 -6.13 -5.40
C VAL A 100 5.69 -4.89 -5.60
N LEU A 101 6.83 -4.99 -6.30
CA LEU A 101 7.70 -3.85 -6.61
C LEU A 101 6.97 -2.78 -7.43
N ASN A 102 6.21 -3.20 -8.45
CA ASN A 102 5.40 -2.28 -9.25
C ASN A 102 4.38 -1.54 -8.38
N MET A 103 3.66 -2.25 -7.51
CA MET A 103 2.69 -1.65 -6.60
C MET A 103 3.35 -0.67 -5.61
N ILE A 104 4.49 -1.04 -5.02
CA ILE A 104 5.23 -0.17 -4.09
C ILE A 104 5.65 1.11 -4.79
N TYR A 105 6.31 1.00 -5.95
CA TYR A 105 6.84 2.15 -6.65
C TYR A 105 5.73 3.09 -7.12
N LYS A 106 4.60 2.53 -7.57
CA LYS A 106 3.45 3.33 -8.03
C LYS A 106 2.79 4.11 -6.90
N GLN A 107 2.73 3.56 -5.68
CA GLN A 107 1.97 4.15 -4.57
C GLN A 107 2.83 4.95 -3.58
N MET A 108 4.15 4.78 -3.56
CA MET A 108 5.02 5.41 -2.55
C MET A 108 5.04 6.94 -2.62
N SER A 109 4.69 7.54 -3.77
CA SER A 109 4.62 9.01 -3.95
C SER A 109 3.74 9.67 -2.91
N ILE A 110 2.54 9.12 -2.66
CA ILE A 110 1.60 9.69 -1.68
C ILE A 110 2.18 9.66 -0.27
N THR A 111 2.80 8.55 0.11
CA THR A 111 3.44 8.44 1.43
C THR A 111 4.62 9.40 1.56
N THR A 112 5.42 9.56 0.50
CA THR A 112 6.54 10.51 0.49
C THR A 112 6.05 11.93 0.71
N LYS A 113 5.00 12.37 0.02
CA LYS A 113 4.42 13.72 0.18
C LYS A 113 3.78 13.94 1.55
N ALA A 114 3.02 12.96 2.05
CA ALA A 114 2.44 13.03 3.40
C ALA A 114 3.52 13.09 4.48
N SER A 115 4.61 12.35 4.30
CA SER A 115 5.75 12.36 5.22
C SER A 115 6.53 13.66 5.16
N ALA A 116 6.71 14.26 3.97
CA ALA A 116 7.32 15.55 3.78
C ALA A 116 6.60 16.63 4.61
N SER A 117 5.27 16.71 4.47
CA SER A 117 4.45 17.63 5.23
C SER A 117 4.57 17.43 6.74
N SER A 118 4.67 16.19 7.21
CA SER A 118 4.86 15.89 8.63
C SER A 118 6.26 16.26 9.12
N LEU A 119 7.29 16.02 8.31
CA LEU A 119 8.68 16.35 8.65
C LEU A 119 8.92 17.84 8.74
N LEU A 120 8.27 18.65 7.89
CA LEU A 120 8.37 20.11 7.94
C LEU A 120 7.81 20.72 9.24
N GLN A 121 6.91 20.00 9.93
CA GLN A 121 6.35 20.45 11.22
C GLN A 121 7.27 20.11 12.42
N ILE A 122 8.31 19.33 12.24
CA ILE A 122 9.25 18.94 13.30
C ILE A 122 10.44 19.93 13.26
N SER A 123 10.78 20.55 14.41
CA SER A 123 11.97 21.41 14.49
C SER A 123 13.24 20.66 14.08
N THR A 124 14.10 21.32 13.31
CA THR A 124 15.43 20.80 12.94
C THR A 124 16.37 20.73 14.14
N GLU A 125 16.11 21.49 15.21
CA GLU A 125 16.88 21.49 16.45
C GLU A 125 16.81 20.13 17.17
N LEU A 126 15.71 19.39 17.03
CA LEU A 126 15.59 18.03 17.59
C LEU A 126 16.62 17.07 17.00
N ASP A 127 16.90 17.20 15.72
CA ASP A 127 17.91 16.38 15.04
C ASP A 127 19.34 16.75 15.50
N ALA A 128 19.58 18.07 15.72
CA ALA A 128 20.84 18.56 16.22
C ALA A 128 21.08 18.11 17.67
N ALA A 129 20.10 18.34 18.55
CA ALA A 129 20.18 17.93 19.95
C ALA A 129 20.38 16.42 20.12
N ALA A 130 19.72 15.59 19.30
CA ALA A 130 19.92 14.13 19.34
C ALA A 130 21.37 13.75 18.96
N ARG A 131 21.98 14.46 18.01
CA ARG A 131 23.38 14.22 17.61
C ARG A 131 24.38 14.70 18.64
N ASP A 132 24.11 15.84 19.28
CA ASP A 132 24.95 16.36 20.36
C ASP A 132 24.98 15.37 21.56
N LEU A 133 23.88 14.63 21.75
CA LEU A 133 23.80 13.51 22.70
C LEU A 133 24.43 12.20 22.18
N GLY A 134 25.14 12.21 21.05
CA GLY A 134 25.84 11.07 20.49
C GLY A 134 24.98 10.12 19.63
N ALA A 135 23.74 10.50 19.28
CA ALA A 135 22.89 9.64 18.45
C ALA A 135 23.44 9.55 17.02
N ASN A 136 23.62 8.33 16.52
CA ASN A 136 23.94 8.10 15.12
C ASN A 136 22.68 8.30 14.22
N LYS A 137 22.89 8.30 12.90
CA LYS A 137 21.82 8.55 11.92
C LYS A 137 20.64 7.59 12.05
N PHE A 138 20.91 6.33 12.38
CA PHE A 138 19.89 5.31 12.57
C PHE A 138 19.06 5.56 13.85
N LEU A 139 19.72 5.97 14.91
CA LEU A 139 19.07 6.31 16.20
C LEU A 139 18.17 7.54 16.04
N VAL A 140 18.63 8.59 15.35
CA VAL A 140 17.80 9.76 15.02
C VAL A 140 16.57 9.34 14.22
N MET A 141 16.72 8.50 13.20
CA MET A 141 15.59 7.99 12.42
C MET A 141 14.60 7.22 13.31
N LYS A 142 15.09 6.29 14.12
CA LYS A 142 14.27 5.39 14.94
C LYS A 142 13.57 6.13 16.09
N ASP A 143 14.31 6.97 16.83
CA ASP A 143 13.85 7.51 18.10
C ASP A 143 13.27 8.93 17.99
N VAL A 144 13.65 9.69 16.93
CA VAL A 144 13.16 11.05 16.70
C VAL A 144 12.18 11.08 15.54
N ILE A 145 12.57 10.62 14.35
CA ILE A 145 11.77 10.80 13.13
C ILE A 145 10.55 9.89 13.12
N LEU A 146 10.74 8.57 13.21
CA LEU A 146 9.65 7.59 13.12
C LEU A 146 8.51 7.83 14.12
N PRO A 147 8.76 8.15 15.40
CA PRO A 147 7.67 8.45 16.33
C PRO A 147 6.87 9.69 15.99
N ASN A 148 7.50 10.68 15.34
CA ASN A 148 6.84 11.93 14.98
C ASN A 148 6.09 11.84 13.64
N VAL A 149 6.53 11.02 12.70
CA VAL A 149 5.85 10.82 11.40
C VAL A 149 4.87 9.63 11.39
N LYS A 150 4.53 9.08 12.55
CA LYS A 150 3.63 7.92 12.62
C LYS A 150 2.24 8.16 12.02
N GLN A 151 1.76 9.41 12.02
CA GLN A 151 0.51 9.75 11.34
C GLN A 151 0.66 9.70 9.82
N ALA A 152 1.80 10.16 9.30
CA ALA A 152 2.14 10.00 7.88
C ALA A 152 2.28 8.52 7.50
N PHE A 153 2.90 7.70 8.38
CA PHE A 153 2.95 6.25 8.19
C PHE A 153 1.55 5.65 8.11
N ALA A 154 0.64 6.06 9.01
CA ALA A 154 -0.73 5.57 9.00
C ALA A 154 -1.48 5.95 7.72
N THR A 155 -1.37 7.19 7.29
CA THR A 155 -1.95 7.65 6.03
C THR A 155 -1.37 6.90 4.84
N GLY A 156 -0.05 6.71 4.81
CA GLY A 156 0.64 5.94 3.79
C GLY A 156 0.20 4.49 3.77
N PHE A 157 0.13 3.84 4.93
CA PHE A 157 -0.31 2.45 5.05
C PHE A 157 -1.73 2.26 4.50
N ILE A 158 -2.69 3.08 4.94
CA ILE A 158 -4.08 3.01 4.51
C ILE A 158 -4.18 3.21 2.99
N ASN A 159 -3.48 4.22 2.46
CA ASN A 159 -3.50 4.49 1.03
C ASN A 159 -2.85 3.36 0.22
N ASN A 160 -1.67 2.90 0.61
CA ASN A 160 -0.94 1.86 -0.10
C ASN A 160 -1.69 0.54 -0.05
N PHE A 161 -2.28 0.17 1.10
CA PHE A 161 -3.09 -1.03 1.24
C PHE A 161 -4.32 -0.98 0.34
N THR A 162 -5.11 0.10 0.44
CA THR A 162 -6.32 0.28 -0.36
C THR A 162 -6.00 0.23 -1.85
N SER A 163 -4.99 0.98 -2.28
CA SER A 163 -4.59 1.02 -3.67
C SER A 163 -4.10 -0.33 -4.18
N ALA A 164 -3.33 -1.08 -3.39
CA ALA A 164 -2.86 -2.41 -3.77
C ALA A 164 -4.01 -3.41 -3.93
N MET A 165 -5.04 -3.34 -3.06
CA MET A 165 -6.23 -4.20 -3.14
C MET A 165 -7.07 -3.97 -4.41
N VAL A 166 -7.07 -2.74 -4.97
CA VAL A 166 -7.92 -2.37 -6.11
C VAL A 166 -7.14 -2.11 -7.40
N THR A 167 -5.81 -2.14 -7.37
CA THR A 167 -4.98 -1.86 -8.56
C THR A 167 -5.07 -2.99 -9.58
N ALA A 168 -5.61 -2.69 -10.76
CA ALA A 168 -5.68 -3.61 -11.88
C ALA A 168 -4.76 -3.17 -13.04
N GLY A 169 -4.75 -1.88 -13.36
CA GLY A 169 -4.20 -1.36 -14.61
C GLY A 169 -2.72 -1.69 -14.89
N ALA A 170 -1.85 -1.62 -13.89
CA ALA A 170 -0.43 -1.98 -14.06
C ALA A 170 -0.23 -3.49 -13.92
N VAL A 171 -0.93 -4.10 -12.97
CA VAL A 171 -0.73 -5.49 -12.57
C VAL A 171 -1.27 -6.49 -13.59
N ILE A 172 -2.29 -6.10 -14.38
CA ILE A 172 -2.89 -6.98 -15.40
C ILE A 172 -1.87 -7.54 -16.41
N PHE A 173 -0.80 -6.80 -16.67
CA PHE A 173 0.27 -7.24 -17.58
C PHE A 173 1.35 -8.07 -16.87
N LEU A 174 1.43 -7.99 -15.54
CA LEU A 174 2.49 -8.61 -14.74
C LEU A 174 2.05 -9.93 -14.12
N VAL A 175 0.75 -10.13 -13.96
CA VAL A 175 0.16 -11.31 -13.31
C VAL A 175 0.17 -12.51 -14.25
N THR A 176 0.76 -13.61 -13.78
CA THR A 176 0.68 -14.93 -14.43
C THR A 176 -0.39 -15.80 -13.75
N PRO A 177 -0.79 -16.93 -14.34
CA PRO A 177 -1.84 -17.80 -13.78
C PRO A 177 -1.62 -18.17 -12.31
N GLY A 178 -0.37 -18.43 -11.90
CA GLY A 178 -0.01 -18.73 -10.50
C GLY A 178 0.03 -17.53 -9.55
N GLN A 179 -0.07 -16.29 -10.05
CA GLN A 179 0.06 -15.03 -9.30
C GLN A 179 -1.21 -14.18 -9.35
N LYS A 180 -2.36 -14.77 -9.74
CA LYS A 180 -3.64 -14.04 -9.81
C LYS A 180 -4.01 -13.43 -8.46
N ILE A 181 -4.48 -12.19 -8.50
CA ILE A 181 -5.00 -11.42 -7.35
C ILE A 181 -6.51 -11.21 -7.52
N ALA A 182 -7.20 -10.89 -6.43
CA ALA A 182 -8.67 -10.82 -6.40
C ALA A 182 -9.26 -9.85 -7.43
N VAL A 183 -8.66 -8.67 -7.63
CA VAL A 183 -9.12 -7.70 -8.64
C VAL A 183 -8.99 -8.24 -10.06
N PHE A 184 -7.95 -9.03 -10.35
CA PHE A 184 -7.80 -9.68 -11.65
C PHE A 184 -8.91 -10.72 -11.87
N THR A 185 -9.17 -11.55 -10.87
CA THR A 185 -10.25 -12.55 -10.90
C THR A 185 -11.62 -11.91 -11.08
N LEU A 186 -11.84 -10.73 -10.48
CA LEU A 186 -13.05 -9.93 -10.68
C LEU A 186 -13.23 -9.56 -12.16
N PHE A 187 -12.20 -9.02 -12.81
CA PHE A 187 -12.26 -8.66 -14.24
C PHE A 187 -12.44 -9.89 -15.14
N ASP A 188 -11.79 -11.02 -14.79
CA ASP A 188 -11.96 -12.28 -15.50
C ASP A 188 -13.42 -12.79 -15.43
N CYS A 189 -14.05 -12.70 -14.25
CA CYS A 189 -15.48 -13.01 -14.09
C CYS A 189 -16.39 -12.09 -14.90
N ILE A 190 -16.09 -10.79 -14.96
CA ILE A 190 -16.86 -9.84 -15.79
C ILE A 190 -16.74 -10.19 -17.28
N ASN A 191 -15.51 -10.41 -17.77
CA ASN A 191 -15.24 -10.73 -19.16
C ASN A 191 -15.88 -12.06 -19.61
N THR A 192 -16.06 -12.99 -18.69
CA THR A 192 -16.70 -14.31 -18.94
C THR A 192 -18.21 -14.30 -18.65
N GLY A 193 -18.82 -13.14 -18.37
CA GLY A 193 -20.25 -13.01 -18.10
C GLY A 193 -20.74 -13.51 -16.74
N ARG A 194 -19.82 -13.87 -15.83
CA ARG A 194 -20.11 -14.36 -14.47
C ARG A 194 -20.34 -13.20 -13.49
N TYR A 195 -21.30 -12.33 -13.78
CA TYR A 195 -21.54 -11.10 -13.02
C TYR A 195 -21.88 -11.33 -11.55
N GLY A 196 -22.56 -12.44 -11.19
CA GLY A 196 -22.88 -12.78 -9.81
C GLY A 196 -21.64 -13.09 -8.98
N GLU A 197 -20.68 -13.84 -9.52
CA GLU A 197 -19.38 -14.09 -8.89
C GLU A 197 -18.56 -12.80 -8.82
N ALA A 198 -18.51 -12.01 -9.89
CA ALA A 198 -17.81 -10.72 -9.91
C ALA A 198 -18.31 -9.78 -8.81
N SER A 199 -19.64 -9.67 -8.64
CA SER A 199 -20.25 -8.83 -7.60
C SER A 199 -19.88 -9.31 -6.19
N MET A 200 -19.82 -10.62 -5.96
CA MET A 200 -19.40 -11.18 -4.69
C MET A 200 -17.92 -10.87 -4.41
N ILE A 201 -17.05 -11.07 -5.41
CA ILE A 201 -15.62 -10.73 -5.30
C ILE A 201 -15.43 -9.25 -4.96
N ALA A 202 -16.14 -8.34 -5.67
CA ALA A 202 -16.09 -6.91 -5.39
C ALA A 202 -16.50 -6.57 -3.96
N THR A 203 -17.60 -7.17 -3.48
CA THR A 203 -18.08 -6.98 -2.11
C THR A 203 -17.03 -7.42 -1.08
N PHE A 204 -16.40 -8.57 -1.28
CA PHE A 204 -15.35 -9.05 -0.38
C PHE A 204 -14.10 -8.16 -0.39
N ILE A 205 -13.67 -7.67 -1.56
CA ILE A 205 -12.57 -6.70 -1.65
C ILE A 205 -12.90 -5.46 -0.81
N ILE A 206 -14.11 -4.92 -0.93
CA ILE A 206 -14.56 -3.73 -0.20
C ILE A 206 -14.57 -4.01 1.31
N VAL A 207 -15.19 -5.11 1.75
CA VAL A 207 -15.30 -5.48 3.16
C VAL A 207 -13.92 -5.69 3.78
N ILE A 208 -13.03 -6.43 3.13
CA ILE A 208 -11.66 -6.67 3.62
C ILE A 208 -10.90 -5.35 3.71
N THR A 209 -10.96 -4.53 2.66
CA THR A 209 -10.24 -3.25 2.61
C THR A 209 -10.70 -2.30 3.72
N ILE A 210 -12.01 -2.15 3.90
CA ILE A 210 -12.57 -1.31 4.97
C ILE A 210 -12.18 -1.88 6.34
N SER A 211 -12.33 -3.19 6.55
CA SER A 211 -12.02 -3.84 7.83
C SER A 211 -10.55 -3.63 8.24
N VAL A 212 -9.61 -3.85 7.33
CA VAL A 212 -8.18 -3.65 7.61
C VAL A 212 -7.88 -2.18 7.88
N ASN A 213 -8.43 -1.25 7.10
CA ASN A 213 -8.22 0.18 7.30
C ASN A 213 -8.80 0.68 8.63
N VAL A 214 -10.01 0.24 9.00
CA VAL A 214 -10.63 0.57 10.29
C VAL A 214 -9.82 -0.01 11.45
N LEU A 215 -9.45 -1.28 11.39
CA LEU A 215 -8.62 -1.92 12.42
C LEU A 215 -7.28 -1.18 12.59
N PHE A 216 -6.61 -0.87 11.49
CA PHE A 216 -5.34 -0.15 11.54
C PHE A 216 -5.49 1.27 12.12
N SER A 217 -6.55 2.00 11.72
CA SER A 217 -6.85 3.34 12.25
C SER A 217 -7.11 3.31 13.76
N ILE A 218 -7.86 2.31 14.24
CA ILE A 218 -8.11 2.12 15.67
C ILE A 218 -6.81 1.86 16.43
N ILE A 219 -5.95 0.98 15.92
CA ILE A 219 -4.65 0.65 16.54
C ILE A 219 -3.77 1.90 16.68
N VAL A 220 -3.70 2.71 15.61
CA VAL A 220 -2.90 3.95 15.60
C VAL A 220 -3.47 4.99 16.58
N ALA A 221 -4.79 5.17 16.59
CA ALA A 221 -5.48 6.09 17.48
C ALA A 221 -5.31 5.70 18.97
N TRP A 222 -5.44 4.41 19.27
CA TRP A 222 -5.32 3.88 20.64
C TRP A 222 -3.91 4.06 21.21
N LYS A 223 -2.88 3.75 20.42
CA LYS A 223 -1.48 4.00 20.80
C LYS A 223 -1.17 5.50 20.98
N GLY A 224 -1.88 6.38 20.27
CA GLY A 224 -1.78 7.83 20.43
C GLY A 224 -2.35 8.36 21.75
N LYS A 225 -3.50 7.83 22.19
CA LYS A 225 -4.14 8.21 23.46
C LYS A 225 -3.31 7.77 24.66
N LYS A 226 -2.78 6.54 24.65
CA LYS A 226 -1.99 5.99 25.79
C LYS A 226 -0.74 6.83 26.09
N LYS A 227 -0.07 7.39 25.07
CA LYS A 227 1.08 8.28 25.26
C LYS A 227 0.72 9.67 25.82
N ARG A 228 -0.49 10.19 25.57
CA ARG A 228 -0.93 11.48 26.11
C ARG A 228 -1.23 11.38 27.62
N VAL A 229 -1.87 10.30 28.06
CA VAL A 229 -2.19 10.08 29.49
C VAL A 229 -0.91 9.97 30.32
N PHE A 230 0.07 9.17 29.92
CA PHE A 230 1.36 9.06 30.62
C PHE A 230 2.17 10.35 30.70
N ARG A 231 1.94 11.28 29.74
CA ARG A 231 2.64 12.57 29.75
C ARG A 231 2.02 13.59 30.71
N THR A 232 0.70 13.50 30.92
CA THR A 232 -0.01 14.35 31.90
C THR A 232 0.21 13.91 33.35
N GLU A 233 0.41 12.62 33.61
CA GLU A 233 0.70 12.11 34.95
C GLU A 233 2.15 12.39 35.42
N LYS A 234 3.09 12.59 34.49
CA LYS A 234 4.50 12.93 34.83
C LYS A 234 4.72 14.42 35.12
N HIS A 235 3.74 15.27 34.90
CA HIS A 235 3.78 16.72 35.12
C HIS A 235 2.84 17.18 36.27
N LYS A 236 2.25 16.24 37.00
CA LYS A 236 1.62 16.43 38.29
C LYS A 236 2.54 15.86 39.40
#